data_fa0e8ebd04f646e734fddb5da8c16364
#
_entry.id   fa0e8ebd04f646e734fddb5da8c16364
#
_cell.length_a   1.000
_cell.length_b   1.000
_cell.length_c   1.000
_cell.angle_alpha   90.00
_cell.angle_beta   90.00
_cell.angle_gamma   90.00
#
_symmetry.space_group_name_H-M   'P 1'
#
loop_
_entity.id
_entity.type
_entity.pdbx_description
1 polymer ?
#
loop_
_entity_poly.entity_id
_entity_poly.type
_entity_poly.pdbx_seq_one_letter_code
_entity_poly.pdbx_strand_id
1 'polypeptide(L)'
;MILNNIYITDYIKNPKIEKKILKKKFLNEKNKFNATILLVWHKNCDKQYLSNFKKLKLIVRYGVGIDNIDLNYCKKNKIKVANTPDYGISEVSDTSLAMIMYFIRRIGDYNFRIQKNFGGWQLETIKNIKRSKTLNVGIIGFGRIGKILSKKLNFIGFNCYYFDPFLKHNKRIKYASKINSLNKLLNISDVISINCTLTNSSKGMVDMSFLKKMKKNCILVNTSRGQVIDNLKILYKYMNRNKNFCLGLDV
;
A
#
# COMPACT_ATOMS: atom_id res chain seq x y z
N MET A 1 -1.87 -15.63 34.05
CA MET A 1 -1.86 -16.69 33.00
C MET A 1 -0.67 -16.45 32.10
N ILE A 2 0.29 -17.33 32.10
CA ILE A 2 1.59 -17.11 31.41
C ILE A 2 1.39 -17.38 29.91
N LEU A 3 1.71 -16.40 29.05
CA LEU A 3 1.72 -16.54 27.58
C LEU A 3 2.97 -17.29 27.16
N ASN A 4 2.91 -18.65 27.06
CA ASN A 4 4.12 -19.46 26.90
C ASN A 4 4.23 -20.19 25.57
N ASN A 5 3.13 -20.43 24.85
CA ASN A 5 3.11 -21.26 23.68
C ASN A 5 2.92 -20.40 22.42
N ILE A 6 3.95 -20.30 21.59
CA ILE A 6 3.96 -19.50 20.38
C ILE A 6 3.86 -20.42 19.18
N TYR A 7 3.00 -20.10 18.23
CA TYR A 7 2.96 -20.71 16.91
C TYR A 7 3.12 -19.66 15.83
N ILE A 8 4.02 -19.92 14.88
CA ILE A 8 4.22 -19.08 13.69
C ILE A 8 3.40 -19.71 12.57
N THR A 9 2.45 -18.96 12.02
CA THR A 9 1.45 -19.50 11.09
C THR A 9 2.01 -19.75 9.69
N ASP A 10 3.00 -18.98 9.29
CA ASP A 10 3.52 -18.98 7.92
C ASP A 10 4.91 -18.31 7.82
N TYR A 11 5.60 -18.51 6.69
CA TYR A 11 6.82 -17.86 6.25
C TYR A 11 8.12 -18.22 7.00
N ILE A 12 8.19 -18.19 8.33
CA ILE A 12 9.46 -18.41 9.05
C ILE A 12 9.59 -19.88 9.44
N LYS A 13 10.36 -20.64 8.66
CA LYS A 13 10.63 -22.06 8.97
C LYS A 13 11.56 -22.23 10.17
N ASN A 14 12.55 -21.34 10.35
CA ASN A 14 13.49 -21.40 11.45
C ASN A 14 13.59 -20.06 12.19
N PRO A 15 12.77 -19.84 13.23
CA PRO A 15 12.66 -18.57 13.93
C PRO A 15 13.78 -18.37 14.96
N LYS A 16 15.04 -18.29 14.51
CA LYS A 16 16.21 -18.12 15.39
C LYS A 16 16.14 -16.82 16.20
N ILE A 17 15.73 -15.72 15.55
CA ILE A 17 15.65 -14.39 16.17
C ILE A 17 14.55 -14.39 17.22
N GLU A 18 13.35 -14.84 16.87
CA GLU A 18 12.20 -14.91 17.76
C GLU A 18 12.49 -15.80 18.98
N LYS A 19 13.12 -16.96 18.78
CA LYS A 19 13.51 -17.86 19.87
C LYS A 19 14.50 -17.19 20.82
N LYS A 20 15.52 -16.49 20.27
CA LYS A 20 16.53 -15.77 21.06
C LYS A 20 15.91 -14.65 21.90
N ILE A 21 14.99 -13.86 21.29
CA ILE A 21 14.39 -12.70 21.95
C ILE A 21 13.29 -13.11 22.94
N LEU A 22 12.38 -13.96 22.51
CA LEU A 22 11.16 -14.25 23.27
C LEU A 22 11.38 -15.28 24.36
N LYS A 23 12.39 -16.16 24.22
CA LYS A 23 12.72 -17.24 25.19
C LYS A 23 11.49 -18.05 25.62
N LYS A 24 10.56 -18.32 24.70
CA LYS A 24 9.29 -19.02 24.91
C LYS A 24 9.26 -20.34 24.14
N LYS A 25 8.27 -21.18 24.46
CA LYS A 25 8.06 -22.45 23.75
C LYS A 25 7.40 -22.21 22.41
N PHE A 26 8.08 -22.61 21.33
CA PHE A 26 7.55 -22.62 19.98
C PHE A 26 6.93 -23.97 19.67
N LEU A 27 5.69 -23.94 19.17
CA LEU A 27 4.93 -25.12 18.78
C LEU A 27 5.19 -25.46 17.32
N ASN A 28 5.05 -26.75 17.00
CA ASN A 28 5.07 -27.27 15.63
C ASN A 28 3.65 -27.50 15.11
N GLU A 29 3.50 -27.98 13.86
CA GLU A 29 2.22 -28.25 13.23
C GLU A 29 1.33 -29.23 14.01
N LYS A 30 1.91 -30.27 14.64
CA LYS A 30 1.17 -31.30 15.37
C LYS A 30 0.45 -30.77 16.61
N ASN A 31 1.01 -29.76 17.26
CA ASN A 31 0.50 -29.21 18.52
C ASN A 31 0.11 -27.73 18.46
N LYS A 32 0.01 -27.14 17.24
CA LYS A 32 -0.28 -25.71 17.00
C LYS A 32 -1.51 -25.17 17.70
N PHE A 33 -2.56 -25.98 17.83
CA PHE A 33 -3.83 -25.56 18.43
C PHE A 33 -3.75 -25.32 19.94
N ASN A 34 -2.64 -25.67 20.59
CA ASN A 34 -2.32 -25.31 21.96
C ASN A 34 -1.68 -23.93 22.11
N ALA A 35 -1.55 -23.18 21.01
CA ALA A 35 -0.94 -21.85 21.04
C ALA A 35 -1.75 -20.86 21.87
N THR A 36 -1.03 -20.06 22.64
CA THR A 36 -1.55 -18.87 23.33
C THR A 36 -1.23 -17.58 22.59
N ILE A 37 -0.21 -17.64 21.69
CA ILE A 37 0.23 -16.55 20.83
C ILE A 37 0.36 -17.06 19.40
N LEU A 38 -0.18 -16.33 18.44
CA LEU A 38 0.11 -16.52 17.01
C LEU A 38 1.00 -15.38 16.51
N LEU A 39 2.05 -15.74 15.78
CA LEU A 39 2.82 -14.80 14.96
C LEU A 39 2.40 -15.01 13.50
N VAL A 40 1.83 -13.98 12.89
CA VAL A 40 1.12 -14.07 11.59
C VAL A 40 1.73 -13.13 10.58
N TRP A 41 1.97 -13.60 9.36
CA TRP A 41 2.36 -12.74 8.24
C TRP A 41 1.27 -12.67 7.16
N HIS A 42 1.14 -13.70 6.31
CA HIS A 42 0.13 -13.73 5.22
C HIS A 42 -1.06 -14.62 5.50
N LYS A 43 -0.96 -15.51 6.50
CA LYS A 43 -2.04 -16.42 6.82
C LYS A 43 -3.36 -15.69 7.03
N ASN A 44 -4.41 -16.11 6.33
CA ASN A 44 -5.76 -15.65 6.61
C ASN A 44 -6.23 -16.24 7.94
N CYS A 45 -6.46 -15.38 8.91
CA CYS A 45 -6.91 -15.69 10.27
C CYS A 45 -8.39 -15.33 10.44
N ASP A 46 -9.24 -15.97 9.65
CA ASP A 46 -10.69 -15.87 9.75
C ASP A 46 -11.26 -16.61 10.98
N LYS A 47 -12.56 -16.44 11.20
CA LYS A 47 -13.28 -17.10 12.30
C LYS A 47 -13.07 -18.62 12.29
N GLN A 48 -13.12 -19.28 11.11
CA GLN A 48 -12.98 -20.73 11.01
C GLN A 48 -11.58 -21.18 11.46
N TYR A 49 -10.54 -20.50 11.01
CA TYR A 49 -9.17 -20.81 11.43
C TYR A 49 -8.94 -20.55 12.91
N LEU A 50 -9.33 -19.34 13.41
CA LEU A 50 -9.11 -18.94 14.78
C LEU A 50 -9.89 -19.78 15.81
N SER A 51 -11.05 -20.32 15.45
CA SER A 51 -11.89 -21.15 16.34
C SER A 51 -11.22 -22.43 16.82
N ASN A 52 -10.19 -22.89 16.10
CA ASN A 52 -9.40 -24.06 16.49
C ASN A 52 -8.46 -23.80 17.66
N PHE A 53 -8.16 -22.54 17.97
CA PHE A 53 -7.20 -22.16 19.01
C PHE A 53 -7.90 -21.77 20.31
N LYS A 54 -8.34 -22.76 21.10
CA LYS A 54 -9.12 -22.53 22.33
C LYS A 54 -8.40 -21.74 23.43
N LYS A 55 -7.06 -21.72 23.41
CA LYS A 55 -6.21 -21.05 24.41
C LYS A 55 -5.62 -19.72 23.90
N LEU A 56 -5.97 -19.27 22.70
CA LEU A 56 -5.40 -18.08 22.07
C LEU A 56 -5.74 -16.81 22.84
N LYS A 57 -4.74 -15.99 23.09
CA LYS A 57 -4.85 -14.71 23.80
C LYS A 57 -4.28 -13.53 23.02
N LEU A 58 -3.31 -13.78 22.13
CA LEU A 58 -2.61 -12.73 21.41
C LEU A 58 -2.32 -13.17 19.98
N ILE A 59 -2.56 -12.27 19.04
CA ILE A 59 -2.07 -12.37 17.67
C ILE A 59 -1.12 -11.20 17.43
N VAL A 60 0.09 -11.47 16.94
CA VAL A 60 1.04 -10.47 16.51
C VAL A 60 1.21 -10.59 15.01
N ARG A 61 0.83 -9.55 14.27
CA ARG A 61 0.95 -9.50 12.83
C ARG A 61 2.30 -8.89 12.43
N TYR A 62 3.07 -9.60 11.62
CA TYR A 62 4.31 -9.12 11.02
C TYR A 62 3.99 -8.24 9.83
N GLY A 63 3.64 -6.99 10.10
CA GLY A 63 3.34 -5.95 9.11
C GLY A 63 2.33 -4.94 9.60
N VAL A 64 2.07 -3.91 8.78
CA VAL A 64 1.22 -2.77 9.12
C VAL A 64 -0.27 -3.10 9.04
N GLY A 65 -0.69 -3.74 7.95
CA GLY A 65 -2.09 -4.09 7.74
C GLY A 65 -2.53 -5.30 8.58
N ILE A 66 -3.78 -5.32 9.00
CA ILE A 66 -4.40 -6.40 9.79
C ILE A 66 -5.66 -6.94 9.12
N ASP A 67 -5.77 -6.72 7.83
CA ASP A 67 -6.91 -7.08 6.98
C ASP A 67 -7.07 -8.60 6.79
N ASN A 68 -6.05 -9.37 7.11
CA ASN A 68 -6.07 -10.83 7.12
C ASN A 68 -6.48 -11.44 8.48
N ILE A 69 -6.95 -10.63 9.46
CA ILE A 69 -7.35 -11.09 10.79
C ILE A 69 -8.80 -10.69 11.06
N ASP A 70 -9.65 -11.64 11.45
CA ASP A 70 -11.03 -11.37 11.88
C ASP A 70 -11.04 -10.67 13.25
N LEU A 71 -11.03 -9.33 13.20
CA LEU A 71 -11.02 -8.48 14.40
C LEU A 71 -12.31 -8.63 15.22
N ASN A 72 -13.45 -8.91 14.59
CA ASN A 72 -14.72 -9.08 15.28
C ASN A 72 -14.69 -10.37 16.11
N TYR A 73 -14.19 -11.45 15.53
CA TYR A 73 -13.96 -12.69 16.26
C TYR A 73 -12.99 -12.50 17.42
N CYS A 74 -11.86 -11.81 17.17
CA CYS A 74 -10.87 -11.54 18.20
C CYS A 74 -11.45 -10.75 19.37
N LYS A 75 -12.21 -9.68 19.09
CA LYS A 75 -12.86 -8.85 20.11
C LYS A 75 -13.86 -9.68 20.96
N LYS A 76 -14.72 -10.47 20.29
CA LYS A 76 -15.72 -11.33 20.98
C LYS A 76 -15.05 -12.35 21.91
N ASN A 77 -13.89 -12.90 21.52
CA ASN A 77 -13.17 -13.92 22.27
C ASN A 77 -12.05 -13.35 23.16
N LYS A 78 -11.99 -12.02 23.34
CA LYS A 78 -10.97 -11.34 24.15
C LYS A 78 -9.54 -11.63 23.73
N ILE A 79 -9.31 -11.86 22.42
CA ILE A 79 -7.99 -12.05 21.82
C ILE A 79 -7.42 -10.69 21.46
N LYS A 80 -6.27 -10.34 22.01
CA LYS A 80 -5.56 -9.10 21.66
C LYS A 80 -4.89 -9.24 20.30
N VAL A 81 -4.89 -8.15 19.53
CA VAL A 81 -4.19 -8.08 18.22
C VAL A 81 -3.19 -6.94 18.26
N ALA A 82 -1.95 -7.25 17.93
CA ALA A 82 -0.86 -6.28 17.75
C ALA A 82 -0.31 -6.38 16.34
N ASN A 83 0.24 -5.29 15.84
CA ASN A 83 0.91 -5.23 14.54
C ASN A 83 2.24 -4.48 14.64
N THR A 84 2.99 -4.40 13.53
CA THR A 84 4.25 -3.65 13.43
C THR A 84 4.01 -2.40 12.58
N PRO A 85 3.59 -1.28 13.19
CA PRO A 85 3.00 -0.17 12.44
C PRO A 85 4.01 0.71 11.69
N ASP A 86 5.27 0.73 12.09
CA ASP A 86 6.23 1.77 11.66
C ASP A 86 7.37 1.28 10.78
N TYR A 87 7.55 -0.03 10.62
CA TYR A 87 8.73 -0.63 9.99
C TYR A 87 8.91 -0.31 8.50
N GLY A 88 7.85 -0.10 7.75
CA GLY A 88 7.89 0.06 6.28
C GLY A 88 7.43 1.42 5.77
N ILE A 89 7.33 2.44 6.63
CA ILE A 89 6.75 3.74 6.25
C ILE A 89 7.63 4.47 5.24
N SER A 90 8.94 4.47 5.48
CA SER A 90 9.92 5.11 4.60
C SER A 90 10.01 4.36 3.27
N GLU A 91 10.16 3.05 3.34
CA GLU A 91 10.36 2.15 2.21
C GLU A 91 9.17 2.16 1.24
N VAL A 92 7.95 2.08 1.75
CA VAL A 92 6.73 2.16 0.92
C VAL A 92 6.59 3.54 0.29
N SER A 93 6.91 4.62 1.04
CA SER A 93 6.90 5.97 0.46
C SER A 93 8.00 6.17 -0.59
N ASP A 94 9.16 5.52 -0.44
CA ASP A 94 10.25 5.53 -1.44
C ASP A 94 9.86 4.75 -2.68
N THR A 95 9.24 3.59 -2.54
CA THR A 95 8.71 2.81 -3.67
C THR A 95 7.66 3.61 -4.45
N SER A 96 6.72 4.27 -3.74
CA SER A 96 5.73 5.14 -4.40
C SER A 96 6.39 6.28 -5.16
N LEU A 97 7.38 6.96 -4.55
CA LEU A 97 8.14 8.04 -5.17
C LEU A 97 8.93 7.54 -6.39
N ALA A 98 9.61 6.40 -6.27
CA ALA A 98 10.38 5.79 -7.34
C ALA A 98 9.51 5.46 -8.56
N MET A 99 8.33 4.86 -8.36
CA MET A 99 7.35 4.57 -9.43
C MET A 99 6.88 5.87 -10.11
N ILE A 100 6.55 6.91 -9.33
CA ILE A 100 6.14 8.21 -9.86
C ILE A 100 7.24 8.80 -10.74
N MET A 101 8.48 8.84 -10.25
CA MET A 101 9.62 9.39 -10.98
C MET A 101 9.97 8.56 -12.21
N TYR A 102 9.88 7.22 -12.12
CA TYR A 102 10.08 6.30 -13.25
C TYR A 102 9.19 6.65 -14.45
N PHE A 103 7.90 6.89 -14.21
CA PHE A 103 6.94 7.23 -15.27
C PHE A 103 7.10 8.68 -15.76
N ILE A 104 7.28 9.64 -14.87
CA ILE A 104 7.42 11.06 -15.25
C ILE A 104 8.67 11.30 -16.05
N ARG A 105 9.78 10.63 -15.68
CA ARG A 105 11.09 10.76 -16.35
C ARG A 105 11.28 9.78 -17.49
N ARG A 106 10.29 8.90 -17.75
CA ARG A 106 10.33 7.91 -18.84
C ARG A 106 11.57 7.01 -18.76
N ILE A 107 12.02 6.68 -17.55
CA ILE A 107 13.25 5.90 -17.31
C ILE A 107 13.21 4.56 -18.04
N GLY A 108 12.07 3.87 -18.01
CA GLY A 108 11.90 2.58 -18.70
C GLY A 108 12.06 2.67 -20.22
N ASP A 109 11.60 3.79 -20.84
CA ASP A 109 11.72 3.95 -22.29
C ASP A 109 13.18 4.16 -22.71
N TYR A 110 13.95 4.92 -21.92
CA TYR A 110 15.38 5.08 -22.15
C TYR A 110 16.11 3.74 -21.99
N ASN A 111 15.83 3.02 -20.92
CA ASN A 111 16.43 1.70 -20.68
C ASN A 111 16.11 0.71 -21.80
N PHE A 112 14.84 0.66 -22.23
CA PHE A 112 14.41 -0.20 -23.35
C PHE A 112 15.13 0.12 -24.65
N ARG A 113 15.30 1.41 -24.98
CA ARG A 113 16.02 1.85 -26.18
C ARG A 113 17.48 1.40 -26.17
N ILE A 114 18.18 1.61 -25.05
CA ILE A 114 19.58 1.19 -24.91
C ILE A 114 19.72 -0.32 -25.10
N GLN A 115 18.84 -1.12 -24.48
CA GLN A 115 18.86 -2.59 -24.60
C GLN A 115 18.59 -3.09 -26.02
N LYS A 116 17.88 -2.34 -26.84
CA LYS A 116 17.56 -2.68 -28.23
C LYS A 116 18.56 -2.12 -29.24
N ASN A 117 19.70 -1.60 -28.77
CA ASN A 117 20.74 -0.99 -29.65
C ASN A 117 20.20 0.10 -30.59
N PHE A 118 19.16 0.82 -30.19
CA PHE A 118 18.74 2.02 -30.89
C PHE A 118 19.79 3.10 -30.63
N GLY A 119 20.81 3.19 -31.50
CA GLY A 119 21.82 4.25 -31.46
C GLY A 119 21.18 5.63 -31.42
N GLY A 120 21.90 6.61 -30.87
CA GLY A 120 21.45 8.01 -30.90
C GLY A 120 20.41 8.38 -29.82
N TRP A 121 20.44 7.76 -28.66
CA TRP A 121 19.55 8.08 -27.54
C TRP A 121 19.53 9.57 -27.15
N GLN A 122 20.59 10.30 -27.42
CA GLN A 122 20.68 11.75 -27.21
C GLN A 122 20.00 12.56 -28.33
N LEU A 123 19.90 12.00 -29.54
CA LEU A 123 19.32 12.67 -30.71
C LEU A 123 17.81 12.50 -30.81
N GLU A 124 17.29 11.37 -30.36
CA GLU A 124 15.86 11.09 -30.32
C GLU A 124 15.29 11.37 -28.94
N THR A 125 14.71 12.54 -28.75
CA THR A 125 14.03 12.89 -27.49
C THR A 125 12.79 12.03 -27.29
N ILE A 126 12.69 11.40 -26.12
CA ILE A 126 11.45 10.75 -25.67
C ILE A 126 10.41 11.83 -25.44
N LYS A 127 9.28 11.73 -26.16
CA LYS A 127 8.18 12.67 -26.05
C LYS A 127 7.48 12.57 -24.67
N ASN A 128 6.82 13.65 -24.26
CA ASN A 128 5.97 13.71 -23.06
C ASN A 128 6.70 13.63 -21.71
N ILE A 129 7.98 14.02 -21.64
CA ILE A 129 8.66 14.25 -20.38
C ILE A 129 8.14 15.54 -19.75
N LYS A 130 7.61 15.44 -18.53
CA LYS A 130 7.02 16.59 -17.83
C LYS A 130 7.94 17.11 -16.72
N ARG A 131 7.83 18.40 -16.42
CA ARG A 131 8.55 19.03 -15.30
C ARG A 131 7.77 18.81 -14.00
N SER A 132 8.43 18.36 -12.93
CA SER A 132 7.81 18.10 -11.62
C SER A 132 7.04 19.31 -11.09
N LYS A 133 7.59 20.52 -11.24
CA LYS A 133 7.00 21.80 -10.77
C LYS A 133 5.63 22.13 -11.38
N THR A 134 5.27 21.52 -12.51
CA THR A 134 3.98 21.78 -13.18
C THR A 134 2.96 20.69 -12.92
N LEU A 135 3.32 19.65 -12.15
CA LEU A 135 2.45 18.49 -11.94
C LEU A 135 1.77 18.51 -10.58
N ASN A 136 0.50 18.16 -10.61
CA ASN A 136 -0.33 17.97 -9.45
C ASN A 136 -0.36 16.48 -9.06
N VAL A 137 0.02 16.17 -7.82
CA VAL A 137 -0.04 14.83 -7.25
C VAL A 137 -1.20 14.76 -6.27
N GLY A 138 -2.17 13.89 -6.55
CA GLY A 138 -3.27 13.55 -5.67
C GLY A 138 -2.95 12.32 -4.82
N ILE A 139 -3.02 12.46 -3.50
CA ILE A 139 -2.74 11.39 -2.54
C ILE A 139 -4.06 10.96 -1.91
N ILE A 140 -4.44 9.69 -2.11
CA ILE A 140 -5.63 9.10 -1.50
C ILE A 140 -5.20 8.34 -0.25
N GLY A 141 -5.68 8.81 0.93
CA GLY A 141 -5.21 8.34 2.23
C GLY A 141 -3.99 9.14 2.71
N PHE A 142 -4.19 9.97 3.73
CA PHE A 142 -3.17 10.87 4.26
C PHE A 142 -2.72 10.46 5.67
N GLY A 143 -2.51 9.15 5.83
CA GLY A 143 -1.90 8.55 7.01
C GLY A 143 -0.38 8.78 7.07
N ARG A 144 0.35 7.91 7.78
CA ARG A 144 1.81 8.02 7.93
C ARG A 144 2.55 8.02 6.60
N ILE A 145 2.25 7.04 5.72
CA ILE A 145 2.90 6.91 4.39
C ILE A 145 2.55 8.11 3.50
N GLY A 146 1.26 8.44 3.34
CA GLY A 146 0.83 9.56 2.50
C GLY A 146 1.44 10.90 2.91
N LYS A 147 1.60 11.14 4.22
CA LYS A 147 2.26 12.35 4.74
C LYS A 147 3.74 12.41 4.37
N ILE A 148 4.47 11.30 4.53
CA ILE A 148 5.91 11.27 4.18
C ILE A 148 6.08 11.38 2.67
N LEU A 149 5.30 10.65 1.88
CA LEU A 149 5.32 10.75 0.44
C LEU A 149 5.06 12.19 -0.04
N SER A 150 4.04 12.86 0.49
CA SER A 150 3.75 14.24 0.10
C SER A 150 4.86 15.21 0.45
N LYS A 151 5.54 15.02 1.59
CA LYS A 151 6.70 15.82 1.97
C LYS A 151 7.86 15.62 0.98
N LYS A 152 8.17 14.37 0.62
CA LYS A 152 9.22 14.05 -0.37
C LYS A 152 8.90 14.67 -1.74
N LEU A 153 7.67 14.49 -2.22
CA LEU A 153 7.21 15.04 -3.50
C LEU A 153 7.24 16.57 -3.54
N ASN A 154 6.77 17.21 -2.48
CA ASN A 154 6.79 18.67 -2.38
C ASN A 154 8.22 19.22 -2.38
N PHE A 155 9.17 18.54 -1.71
CA PHE A 155 10.58 18.94 -1.71
C PHE A 155 11.19 18.88 -3.12
N ILE A 156 10.77 17.93 -3.96
CA ILE A 156 11.18 17.81 -5.37
C ILE A 156 10.47 18.87 -6.25
N GLY A 157 9.45 19.55 -5.72
CA GLY A 157 8.75 20.65 -6.38
C GLY A 157 7.36 20.30 -6.94
N PHE A 158 6.79 19.14 -6.61
CA PHE A 158 5.40 18.82 -6.99
C PHE A 158 4.38 19.62 -6.19
N ASN A 159 3.24 19.91 -6.82
CA ASN A 159 2.04 20.40 -6.13
C ASN A 159 1.28 19.24 -5.54
N CYS A 160 1.26 19.09 -4.22
CA CYS A 160 0.61 17.96 -3.56
C CYS A 160 -0.77 18.30 -3.05
N TYR A 161 -1.73 17.45 -3.35
CA TYR A 161 -3.11 17.48 -2.87
C TYR A 161 -3.45 16.14 -2.23
N TYR A 162 -4.33 16.14 -1.23
CA TYR A 162 -4.74 14.88 -0.61
C TYR A 162 -6.24 14.83 -0.34
N PHE A 163 -6.76 13.61 -0.36
CA PHE A 163 -8.11 13.27 0.08
C PHE A 163 -8.03 12.17 1.14
N ASP A 164 -8.59 12.46 2.30
CA ASP A 164 -8.76 11.50 3.39
C ASP A 164 -10.03 11.86 4.16
N PRO A 165 -11.11 11.06 4.07
CA PRO A 165 -12.38 11.35 4.73
C PRO A 165 -12.32 11.17 6.25
N PHE A 166 -11.34 10.42 6.76
CA PHE A 166 -11.21 10.12 8.18
C PHE A 166 -10.30 11.10 8.93
N LEU A 167 -9.52 11.90 8.20
CA LEU A 167 -8.61 12.86 8.80
C LEU A 167 -9.37 14.13 9.20
N LYS A 168 -9.61 14.33 10.50
CA LYS A 168 -10.17 15.54 11.05
C LYS A 168 -9.22 16.74 10.79
N HIS A 169 -9.78 17.87 10.39
CA HIS A 169 -9.02 19.08 10.12
C HIS A 169 -8.61 19.76 11.43
N ASN A 170 -7.30 19.82 11.74
CA ASN A 170 -6.89 20.69 12.84
C ASN A 170 -5.52 21.36 12.66
N LYS A 171 -4.75 21.06 11.60
CA LYS A 171 -3.45 21.73 11.38
C LYS A 171 -3.20 21.96 9.89
N ARG A 172 -2.79 23.18 9.55
CA ARG A 172 -2.31 23.54 8.20
C ARG A 172 -1.04 22.76 7.89
N ILE A 173 -1.07 22.00 6.81
CA ILE A 173 0.07 21.21 6.35
C ILE A 173 0.78 22.03 5.26
N LYS A 174 2.07 22.35 5.48
CA LYS A 174 2.83 23.22 4.57
C LYS A 174 3.08 22.63 3.18
N TYR A 175 3.10 21.30 3.06
CA TYR A 175 3.54 20.56 1.87
C TYR A 175 2.43 19.83 1.11
N ALA A 176 1.17 19.98 1.52
CA ALA A 176 0.04 19.43 0.80
C ALA A 176 -1.27 20.14 1.15
N SER A 177 -2.16 20.31 0.18
CA SER A 177 -3.47 20.94 0.35
C SER A 177 -4.58 19.88 0.38
N LYS A 178 -5.52 19.99 1.32
CA LYS A 178 -6.67 19.09 1.40
C LYS A 178 -7.68 19.38 0.31
N ILE A 179 -8.19 18.33 -0.29
CA ILE A 179 -9.35 18.35 -1.20
C ILE A 179 -10.47 17.54 -0.55
N ASN A 180 -11.65 18.13 -0.40
CA ASN A 180 -12.80 17.50 0.29
C ASN A 180 -13.61 16.54 -0.60
N SER A 181 -13.29 16.45 -1.89
CA SER A 181 -13.97 15.59 -2.85
C SER A 181 -12.97 14.71 -3.59
N LEU A 182 -13.18 13.38 -3.57
CA LEU A 182 -12.38 12.45 -4.34
C LEU A 182 -12.45 12.79 -5.85
N ASN A 183 -13.64 13.09 -6.37
CA ASN A 183 -13.81 13.44 -7.76
C ASN A 183 -12.99 14.67 -8.16
N LYS A 184 -12.99 15.70 -7.31
CA LYS A 184 -12.16 16.91 -7.55
C LYS A 184 -10.68 16.56 -7.54
N LEU A 185 -10.22 15.71 -6.60
CA LEU A 185 -8.82 15.27 -6.57
C LEU A 185 -8.44 14.56 -7.87
N LEU A 186 -9.27 13.61 -8.35
CA LEU A 186 -9.01 12.86 -9.58
C LEU A 186 -8.90 13.78 -10.80
N ASN A 187 -9.80 14.77 -10.93
CA ASN A 187 -9.84 15.68 -12.06
C ASN A 187 -8.63 16.60 -12.16
N ILE A 188 -8.08 17.05 -11.02
CA ILE A 188 -6.95 18.01 -11.03
C ILE A 188 -5.57 17.33 -11.08
N SER A 189 -5.49 16.05 -10.77
CA SER A 189 -4.21 15.35 -10.57
C SER A 189 -3.64 14.79 -11.87
N ASP A 190 -2.34 14.99 -12.05
CA ASP A 190 -1.55 14.35 -13.12
C ASP A 190 -1.00 13.00 -12.67
N VAL A 191 -0.88 12.82 -11.36
CA VAL A 191 -0.46 11.59 -10.68
C VAL A 191 -1.44 11.33 -9.54
N ILE A 192 -1.90 10.09 -9.41
CA ILE A 192 -2.66 9.60 -8.25
C ILE A 192 -1.84 8.56 -7.53
N SER A 193 -1.62 8.75 -6.23
CA SER A 193 -1.00 7.74 -5.36
C SER A 193 -1.98 7.28 -4.29
N ILE A 194 -2.22 5.96 -4.24
CA ILE A 194 -3.14 5.34 -3.30
C ILE A 194 -2.34 4.81 -2.10
N ASN A 195 -2.61 5.38 -0.92
CA ASN A 195 -1.96 5.09 0.35
C ASN A 195 -2.98 4.85 1.48
N CYS A 196 -4.23 4.56 1.14
CA CYS A 196 -5.31 4.35 2.11
C CYS A 196 -5.31 2.92 2.66
N THR A 197 -5.87 2.76 3.85
CA THR A 197 -6.16 1.44 4.42
C THR A 197 -7.29 0.76 3.65
N LEU A 198 -7.23 -0.57 3.53
CA LEU A 198 -8.35 -1.35 3.00
C LEU A 198 -9.50 -1.36 4.01
N THR A 199 -10.62 -0.84 3.58
CA THR A 199 -11.88 -0.78 4.34
C THR A 199 -13.03 -1.13 3.40
N ASN A 200 -14.25 -1.28 3.93
CA ASN A 200 -15.43 -1.51 3.08
C ASN A 200 -15.64 -0.36 2.06
N SER A 201 -15.26 0.87 2.41
CA SER A 201 -15.40 2.04 1.52
C SER A 201 -14.27 2.20 0.51
N SER A 202 -13.09 1.61 0.76
CA SER A 202 -11.96 1.67 -0.17
C SER A 202 -11.81 0.40 -1.02
N LYS A 203 -12.44 -0.70 -0.62
CA LYS A 203 -12.47 -1.94 -1.42
C LYS A 203 -13.18 -1.69 -2.74
N GLY A 204 -12.53 -2.01 -3.85
CA GLY A 204 -13.07 -1.80 -5.20
C GLY A 204 -13.24 -0.33 -5.58
N MET A 205 -12.65 0.62 -4.84
CA MET A 205 -12.79 2.06 -5.11
C MET A 205 -12.29 2.44 -6.51
N VAL A 206 -11.25 1.77 -7.00
CA VAL A 206 -10.71 1.98 -8.35
C VAL A 206 -11.51 1.14 -9.33
N ASP A 207 -12.65 1.66 -9.71
CA ASP A 207 -13.56 1.12 -10.73
C ASP A 207 -13.47 1.92 -12.05
N MET A 208 -14.28 1.59 -13.02
CA MET A 208 -14.34 2.31 -14.31
C MET A 208 -14.79 3.77 -14.15
N SER A 209 -15.62 4.08 -13.17
CA SER A 209 -16.07 5.47 -12.90
C SER A 209 -14.91 6.30 -12.35
N PHE A 210 -14.14 5.74 -11.43
CA PHE A 210 -12.91 6.34 -10.91
C PHE A 210 -11.93 6.66 -12.05
N LEU A 211 -11.63 5.67 -12.90
CA LEU A 211 -10.68 5.80 -14.01
C LEU A 211 -11.11 6.87 -15.02
N LYS A 212 -12.40 6.94 -15.34
CA LYS A 212 -12.95 7.96 -16.26
C LYS A 212 -12.85 9.39 -15.73
N LYS A 213 -12.80 9.58 -14.41
CA LYS A 213 -12.66 10.89 -13.76
C LYS A 213 -11.23 11.37 -13.68
N MET A 214 -10.25 10.49 -13.90
CA MET A 214 -8.84 10.87 -13.96
C MET A 214 -8.52 11.59 -15.27
N LYS A 215 -7.45 12.37 -15.28
CA LYS A 215 -6.90 12.90 -16.54
C LYS A 215 -6.48 11.75 -17.46
N LYS A 216 -6.66 11.88 -18.78
CA LYS A 216 -6.33 10.82 -19.76
C LYS A 216 -4.90 10.28 -19.66
N ASN A 217 -3.93 11.16 -19.39
CA ASN A 217 -2.51 10.81 -19.29
C ASN A 217 -2.04 10.76 -17.83
N CYS A 218 -2.95 10.39 -16.90
CA CYS A 218 -2.64 10.29 -15.49
C CYS A 218 -1.75 9.08 -15.21
N ILE A 219 -0.90 9.21 -14.20
CA ILE A 219 -0.14 8.12 -13.60
C ILE A 219 -0.89 7.66 -12.36
N LEU A 220 -1.21 6.38 -12.27
CA LEU A 220 -1.82 5.76 -11.09
C LEU A 220 -0.79 4.86 -10.41
N VAL A 221 -0.51 5.11 -9.13
CA VAL A 221 0.37 4.28 -8.30
C VAL A 221 -0.41 3.75 -7.12
N ASN A 222 -0.36 2.43 -6.90
CA ASN A 222 -0.96 1.79 -5.74
C ASN A 222 0.08 0.96 -4.98
N THR A 223 0.45 1.44 -3.80
CA THR A 223 1.33 0.76 -2.84
C THR A 223 0.58 0.42 -1.54
N SER A 224 -0.75 0.38 -1.60
CA SER A 224 -1.61 0.11 -0.43
C SER A 224 -2.08 -1.33 -0.35
N ARG A 225 -3.11 -1.70 -1.11
CA ARG A 225 -3.67 -3.05 -1.23
C ARG A 225 -4.24 -3.29 -2.62
N GLY A 226 -4.06 -4.51 -3.15
CA GLY A 226 -4.60 -4.90 -4.46
C GLY A 226 -6.12 -4.80 -4.51
N GLN A 227 -6.81 -5.16 -3.42
CA GLN A 227 -8.28 -5.14 -3.34
C GLN A 227 -8.91 -3.74 -3.37
N VAL A 228 -8.13 -2.66 -3.33
CA VAL A 228 -8.63 -1.29 -3.61
C VAL A 228 -9.04 -1.16 -5.07
N ILE A 229 -8.47 -1.98 -5.94
CA ILE A 229 -8.83 -2.09 -7.35
C ILE A 229 -9.98 -3.10 -7.46
N ASP A 230 -11.08 -2.68 -8.08
CA ASP A 230 -12.27 -3.53 -8.24
C ASP A 230 -11.93 -4.79 -9.05
N ASN A 231 -11.32 -4.60 -10.23
CA ASN A 231 -10.99 -5.70 -11.12
C ASN A 231 -9.82 -5.34 -12.04
N LEU A 232 -8.81 -6.19 -12.11
CA LEU A 232 -7.66 -6.00 -13.01
C LEU A 232 -8.05 -5.96 -14.49
N LYS A 233 -9.11 -6.67 -14.90
CA LYS A 233 -9.64 -6.59 -16.28
C LYS A 233 -10.11 -5.18 -16.64
N ILE A 234 -10.64 -4.43 -15.67
CA ILE A 234 -11.05 -3.03 -15.86
C ILE A 234 -9.85 -2.15 -16.15
N LEU A 235 -8.76 -2.31 -15.38
CA LEU A 235 -7.51 -1.60 -15.61
C LEU A 235 -6.94 -1.91 -16.99
N TYR A 236 -6.85 -3.19 -17.36
CA TYR A 236 -6.37 -3.62 -18.66
C TYR A 236 -7.18 -3.00 -19.82
N LYS A 237 -8.53 -3.04 -19.72
CA LYS A 237 -9.43 -2.41 -20.70
C LYS A 237 -9.20 -0.90 -20.78
N TYR A 238 -9.00 -0.23 -19.66
CA TYR A 238 -8.72 1.21 -19.61
C TYR A 238 -7.37 1.55 -20.24
N MET A 239 -6.30 0.79 -19.90
CA MET A 239 -4.96 0.97 -20.46
C MET A 239 -4.94 0.80 -21.98
N ASN A 240 -5.63 -0.20 -22.53
CA ASN A 240 -5.69 -0.42 -23.97
C ASN A 240 -6.33 0.75 -24.73
N ARG A 241 -7.25 1.48 -24.11
CA ARG A 241 -7.91 2.66 -24.69
C ARG A 241 -7.15 3.96 -24.44
N ASN A 242 -6.26 3.99 -23.46
CA ASN A 242 -5.52 5.17 -23.02
C ASN A 242 -4.01 4.89 -22.98
N LYS A 243 -3.37 4.88 -24.15
CA LYS A 243 -1.96 4.48 -24.33
C LYS A 243 -0.94 5.27 -23.51
N ASN A 244 -1.27 6.48 -23.09
CA ASN A 244 -0.41 7.33 -22.26
C ASN A 244 -0.71 7.20 -20.74
N PHE A 245 -1.67 6.36 -20.35
CA PHE A 245 -1.92 6.04 -18.95
C PHE A 245 -0.82 5.11 -18.43
N CYS A 246 -0.25 5.46 -17.29
CA CYS A 246 0.79 4.67 -16.63
C CYS A 246 0.27 4.10 -15.32
N LEU A 247 0.61 2.85 -15.03
CA LEU A 247 0.18 2.13 -13.84
C LEU A 247 1.37 1.52 -13.11
N GLY A 248 1.55 1.88 -11.83
CA GLY A 248 2.53 1.28 -10.92
C GLY A 248 1.81 0.53 -9.79
N LEU A 249 2.10 -0.75 -9.63
CA LEU A 249 1.53 -1.61 -8.60
C LEU A 249 2.64 -2.27 -7.80
N ASP A 250 2.55 -2.23 -6.48
CA ASP A 250 3.41 -2.93 -5.51
C ASP A 250 2.62 -4.00 -4.72
N VAL A 251 1.36 -4.25 -5.08
CA VAL A 251 0.40 -5.08 -4.35
C VAL A 251 -0.50 -5.87 -5.31
#